data_7ff712f37c06abec7ece0f1a235ad8bc
#
_entry.id   7ff712f37c06abec7ece0f1a235ad8bc
#
_cell.length_a   1.000
_cell.length_b   1.000
_cell.length_c   1.000
_cell.angle_alpha   90.00
_cell.angle_beta   90.00
_cell.angle_gamma   90.00
#
_symmetry.space_group_name_H-M   'P 1'
#
loop_
_entity.id
_entity.type
_entity.pdbx_description
1 polymer ?
#
loop_
_entity_poly.entity_id
_entity_poly.type
_entity_poly.pdbx_seq_one_letter_code
_entity_poly.pdbx_strand_id
1 'polypeptide(L)'
;DPADVAAADLAWYRGETTFTHPIFAGHYHPEFENALGAENISIKIQAGDMALIAQQLDFLGVNFYSRNLISATKQFDVVEGSEYTEMGWEVCAPALRRVLNRIHRDYKLPPIYITENGAAFKDEVSADGKVHDPRRLAYLKNHFIQTRLAMQDGVDVRGYFVWSLLDNF
;
A
#
# COMPACT_ATOMS: atom_id res chain seq x y z
N ASP A 1 -16.99 -0.72 13.13
CA ASP A 1 -17.15 0.21 14.25
C ASP A 1 -16.63 1.60 13.85
N PRO A 2 -17.37 2.70 14.13
CA PRO A 2 -16.92 4.07 13.84
C PRO A 2 -15.58 4.42 14.52
N ALA A 3 -15.32 3.90 15.72
CA ALA A 3 -14.07 4.12 16.42
C ALA A 3 -12.88 3.48 15.70
N ASP A 4 -13.05 2.29 15.12
CA ASP A 4 -12.00 1.63 14.33
C ASP A 4 -11.74 2.39 13.03
N VAL A 5 -12.78 2.94 12.38
CA VAL A 5 -12.62 3.77 11.18
C VAL A 5 -11.80 5.03 11.51
N ALA A 6 -12.13 5.72 12.60
CA ALA A 6 -11.39 6.90 13.04
C ALA A 6 -9.93 6.56 13.38
N ALA A 7 -9.68 5.43 14.06
CA ALA A 7 -8.34 4.97 14.38
C ALA A 7 -7.53 4.63 13.10
N ALA A 8 -8.15 4.00 12.10
CA ALA A 8 -7.53 3.68 10.83
C ALA A 8 -7.23 4.94 10.01
N ASP A 9 -8.12 5.94 10.00
CA ASP A 9 -7.87 7.22 9.35
C ASP A 9 -6.71 7.97 10.02
N LEU A 10 -6.66 7.96 11.34
CA LEU A 10 -5.57 8.59 12.09
C LEU A 10 -4.22 7.89 11.79
N ALA A 11 -4.18 6.55 11.77
CA ALA A 11 -2.99 5.79 11.41
C ALA A 11 -2.55 6.09 9.96
N TRP A 12 -3.49 6.21 9.03
CA TRP A 12 -3.22 6.60 7.65
C TRP A 12 -2.54 7.97 7.57
N TYR A 13 -3.08 8.99 8.24
CA TYR A 13 -2.52 10.34 8.19
C TYR A 13 -1.22 10.49 8.96
N ARG A 14 -0.98 9.68 9.99
CA ARG A 14 0.26 9.70 10.77
C ARG A 14 1.40 8.93 10.17
N GLY A 15 1.11 7.90 9.36
CA GLY A 15 2.10 7.01 8.78
C GLY A 15 2.14 7.04 7.26
N GLU A 16 1.10 6.53 6.62
CA GLU A 16 1.10 6.26 5.18
C GLU A 16 1.20 7.52 4.31
N THR A 17 0.73 8.66 4.81
CA THR A 17 0.78 9.93 4.07
C THR A 17 2.04 10.77 4.30
N THR A 18 2.98 10.26 5.08
CA THR A 18 4.24 10.98 5.40
C THR A 18 4.98 11.48 4.17
N PHE A 19 4.99 10.69 3.10
CA PHE A 19 5.63 11.09 1.83
C PHE A 19 4.63 11.59 0.81
N THR A 20 3.46 10.96 0.70
CA THR A 20 2.48 11.32 -0.33
C THR A 20 1.87 12.70 -0.11
N HIS A 21 1.61 13.08 1.14
CA HIS A 21 0.98 14.37 1.43
C HIS A 21 1.87 15.56 1.05
N PRO A 22 3.16 15.63 1.44
CA PRO A 22 4.03 16.72 1.01
C PRO A 22 4.27 16.75 -0.50
N ILE A 23 4.31 15.59 -1.17
CA ILE A 23 4.49 15.53 -2.64
C ILE A 23 3.26 16.09 -3.37
N PHE A 24 2.05 15.71 -2.96
CA PHE A 24 0.83 16.05 -3.70
C PHE A 24 0.04 17.23 -3.13
N ALA A 25 0.24 17.59 -1.87
CA ALA A 25 -0.41 18.72 -1.19
C ALA A 25 0.53 19.88 -0.89
N GLY A 26 1.85 19.70 -0.97
CA GLY A 26 2.85 20.74 -0.71
C GLY A 26 3.11 21.06 0.76
N HIS A 27 2.61 20.25 1.68
CA HIS A 27 2.83 20.38 3.13
C HIS A 27 2.63 19.02 3.81
N TYR A 28 3.12 18.86 5.02
CA TYR A 28 2.82 17.68 5.83
C TYR A 28 1.39 17.71 6.35
N HIS A 29 0.79 16.53 6.55
CA HIS A 29 -0.55 16.45 7.12
C HIS A 29 -0.54 16.87 8.59
N PRO A 30 -1.50 17.68 9.08
CA PRO A 30 -1.52 18.15 10.47
C PRO A 30 -1.46 17.03 11.51
N GLU A 31 -2.11 15.88 11.25
CA GLU A 31 -2.05 14.73 12.16
C GLU A 31 -0.66 14.10 12.24
N PHE A 32 0.13 14.16 11.18
CA PHE A 32 1.53 13.73 11.20
C PHE A 32 2.36 14.70 12.04
N GLU A 33 2.21 16.00 11.85
CA GLU A 33 2.91 17.02 12.63
C GLU A 33 2.53 16.95 14.11
N ASN A 34 1.25 16.73 14.44
CA ASN A 34 0.77 16.52 15.80
C ASN A 34 1.41 15.29 16.46
N ALA A 35 1.54 14.18 15.71
CA ALA A 35 2.18 12.98 16.22
C ALA A 35 3.66 13.20 16.54
N LEU A 36 4.40 13.91 15.68
CA LEU A 36 5.78 14.27 15.96
C LEU A 36 5.91 15.21 17.16
N GLY A 37 5.03 16.20 17.26
CA GLY A 37 4.99 17.12 18.40
C GLY A 37 4.75 16.42 19.74
N ALA A 38 3.91 15.38 19.76
CA ALA A 38 3.68 14.57 20.95
C ALA A 38 4.94 13.81 21.41
N GLU A 39 5.84 13.50 20.48
CA GLU A 39 7.13 12.84 20.73
C GLU A 39 8.29 13.83 20.91
N ASN A 40 8.01 15.13 20.92
CA ASN A 40 8.99 16.22 20.93
C ASN A 40 9.97 16.17 19.74
N ILE A 41 9.52 15.66 18.60
CA ILE A 41 10.27 15.64 17.35
C ILE A 41 9.84 16.82 16.49
N SER A 42 10.80 17.53 15.92
CA SER A 42 10.56 18.62 14.94
C SER A 42 11.25 18.33 13.63
N ILE A 43 10.53 18.50 12.53
CA ILE A 43 11.11 18.43 11.18
C ILE A 43 11.74 19.79 10.87
N LYS A 44 13.00 19.77 10.42
CA LYS A 44 13.66 20.98 9.94
C LYS A 44 13.29 21.20 8.47
N ILE A 45 12.37 22.12 8.21
CA ILE A 45 11.96 22.52 6.87
C ILE A 45 12.62 23.84 6.56
N GLN A 46 13.37 23.91 5.47
CA GLN A 46 13.99 25.14 4.99
C GLN A 46 13.06 25.87 4.01
N ALA A 47 13.31 27.16 3.83
CA ALA A 47 12.56 27.94 2.85
C ALA A 47 12.76 27.36 1.44
N GLY A 48 11.67 26.97 0.78
CA GLY A 48 11.68 26.38 -0.55
C GLY A 48 11.60 24.84 -0.59
N ASP A 49 11.83 24.13 0.52
CA ASP A 49 11.80 22.66 0.54
C ASP A 49 10.45 22.11 0.05
N MET A 50 9.34 22.63 0.54
CA MET A 50 8.02 22.16 0.13
C MET A 50 7.73 22.40 -1.34
N ALA A 51 8.16 23.54 -1.89
CA ALA A 51 8.03 23.83 -3.32
C ALA A 51 8.89 22.87 -4.17
N LEU A 52 10.05 22.46 -3.66
CA LEU A 52 10.91 21.49 -4.33
C LEU A 52 10.35 20.06 -4.26
N ILE A 53 9.78 19.68 -3.11
CA ILE A 53 9.16 18.37 -2.91
C ILE A 53 7.88 18.21 -3.75
N ALA A 54 7.06 19.24 -3.83
CA ALA A 54 5.78 19.24 -4.55
C ALA A 54 5.90 19.51 -6.05
N GLN A 55 7.03 19.15 -6.67
CA GLN A 55 7.15 19.25 -8.12
C GLN A 55 6.21 18.29 -8.83
N GLN A 56 5.77 18.68 -10.04
CA GLN A 56 4.94 17.80 -10.85
C GLN A 56 5.69 16.52 -11.21
N LEU A 57 5.03 15.39 -11.01
CA LEU A 57 5.55 14.06 -11.34
C LEU A 57 4.90 13.53 -12.62
N ASP A 58 5.65 12.73 -13.39
CA ASP A 58 5.16 12.07 -14.60
C ASP A 58 4.31 10.84 -14.26
N PHE A 59 4.59 10.16 -13.16
CA PHE A 59 3.83 9.02 -12.65
C PHE A 59 4.04 8.83 -11.16
N LEU A 60 3.16 8.01 -10.55
CA LEU A 60 3.31 7.50 -9.19
C LEU A 60 3.55 5.99 -9.23
N GLY A 61 4.67 5.53 -8.64
CA GLY A 61 4.93 4.11 -8.37
C GLY A 61 4.34 3.67 -7.04
N VAL A 62 3.60 2.57 -7.04
CA VAL A 62 2.99 1.99 -5.84
C VAL A 62 3.51 0.58 -5.62
N ASN A 63 4.18 0.34 -4.50
CA ASN A 63 4.52 -0.99 -4.01
C ASN A 63 3.45 -1.43 -3.02
N PHE A 64 2.86 -2.61 -3.24
CA PHE A 64 1.81 -3.12 -2.37
C PHE A 64 1.99 -4.62 -2.13
N TYR A 65 1.97 -5.04 -0.87
CA TYR A 65 2.07 -6.46 -0.50
C TYR A 65 0.97 -6.92 0.44
N SER A 66 0.65 -6.12 1.45
CA SER A 66 -0.30 -6.47 2.49
C SER A 66 -0.99 -5.22 3.04
N ARG A 67 -1.94 -5.42 3.93
CA ARG A 67 -2.60 -4.34 4.68
C ARG A 67 -2.20 -4.38 6.15
N ASN A 68 -2.35 -3.25 6.82
CA ASN A 68 -2.38 -3.18 8.26
C ASN A 68 -3.84 -3.09 8.74
N LEU A 69 -4.22 -3.94 9.69
CA LEU A 69 -5.49 -3.81 10.38
C LEU A 69 -5.33 -2.93 11.61
N ILE A 70 -6.17 -1.90 11.68
CA ILE A 70 -6.17 -0.96 12.79
C ILE A 70 -7.50 -1.06 13.53
N SER A 71 -7.45 -1.11 14.84
CA SER A 71 -8.61 -0.99 15.72
C SER A 71 -8.31 -0.01 16.84
N ALA A 72 -9.34 0.67 17.33
CA ALA A 72 -9.25 1.56 18.47
C ALA A 72 -8.91 0.83 19.78
N THR A 73 -9.20 -0.47 19.85
CA THR A 73 -9.16 -1.23 21.11
C THR A 73 -8.37 -2.53 21.06
N LYS A 74 -7.97 -3.00 19.86
CA LYS A 74 -7.33 -4.30 19.67
C LYS A 74 -6.05 -4.17 18.86
N GLN A 75 -5.07 -5.00 19.18
CA GLN A 75 -3.98 -5.34 18.26
C GLN A 75 -4.32 -6.61 17.49
N PHE A 76 -3.96 -6.64 16.21
CA PHE A 76 -4.12 -7.82 15.36
C PHE A 76 -2.75 -8.33 14.95
N ASP A 77 -2.33 -9.46 15.49
CA ASP A 77 -1.12 -10.14 15.01
C ASP A 77 -1.46 -11.06 13.83
N VAL A 78 -2.62 -11.71 13.90
CA VAL A 78 -3.12 -12.63 12.87
C VAL A 78 -4.63 -12.46 12.72
N VAL A 79 -5.14 -12.48 11.49
CA VAL A 79 -6.57 -12.51 11.18
C VAL A 79 -6.99 -13.95 10.98
N GLU A 80 -7.89 -14.44 11.80
CA GLU A 80 -8.41 -15.79 11.72
C GLU A 80 -9.05 -16.05 10.35
N GLY A 81 -8.69 -17.16 9.71
CA GLY A 81 -9.20 -17.55 8.39
C GLY A 81 -8.52 -16.86 7.20
N SER A 82 -7.59 -15.93 7.43
CA SER A 82 -6.80 -15.33 6.36
C SER A 82 -5.62 -16.21 5.95
N GLU A 83 -5.25 -16.14 4.68
CA GLU A 83 -4.02 -16.72 4.16
C GLU A 83 -2.82 -15.79 4.41
N TYR A 84 -1.65 -16.37 4.69
CA TYR A 84 -0.41 -15.65 4.94
C TYR A 84 0.71 -16.14 4.01
N THR A 85 1.59 -15.23 3.60
CA THR A 85 2.82 -15.53 2.85
C THR A 85 3.90 -16.05 3.79
N GLU A 86 5.03 -16.56 3.23
CA GLU A 86 6.21 -16.95 4.05
C GLU A 86 6.86 -15.76 4.78
N MET A 87 6.57 -14.52 4.34
CA MET A 87 6.97 -13.29 5.04
C MET A 87 6.05 -12.94 6.22
N GLY A 88 5.01 -13.75 6.48
CA GLY A 88 4.00 -13.46 7.50
C GLY A 88 3.03 -12.33 7.12
N TRP A 89 2.93 -11.99 5.84
CA TRP A 89 2.02 -10.96 5.35
C TRP A 89 0.67 -11.54 4.95
N GLU A 90 -0.42 -10.89 5.40
CA GLU A 90 -1.77 -11.31 5.04
C GLU A 90 -2.03 -11.14 3.54
N VAL A 91 -2.60 -12.15 2.91
CA VAL A 91 -3.06 -12.09 1.51
C VAL A 91 -4.42 -11.43 1.46
N CYS A 92 -4.47 -10.16 1.09
CA CYS A 92 -5.69 -9.37 1.02
C CYS A 92 -5.77 -8.50 -0.24
N ALA A 93 -6.03 -9.12 -1.39
CA ALA A 93 -6.13 -8.40 -2.67
C ALA A 93 -7.14 -7.22 -2.66
N PRO A 94 -8.33 -7.27 -1.99
CA PRO A 94 -9.21 -6.11 -1.92
C PRO A 94 -8.61 -4.86 -1.29
N ALA A 95 -7.56 -5.01 -0.48
CA ALA A 95 -6.89 -3.87 0.14
C ALA A 95 -6.14 -3.02 -0.90
N LEU A 96 -5.58 -3.63 -1.95
CA LEU A 96 -4.96 -2.89 -3.06
C LEU A 96 -5.95 -1.91 -3.70
N ARG A 97 -7.17 -2.36 -4.05
CA ARG A 97 -8.21 -1.47 -4.60
C ARG A 97 -8.55 -0.34 -3.63
N ARG A 98 -8.65 -0.64 -2.33
CA ARG A 98 -8.96 0.37 -1.31
C ARG A 98 -7.88 1.44 -1.23
N VAL A 99 -6.61 1.06 -1.25
CA VAL A 99 -5.48 2.00 -1.24
C VAL A 99 -5.50 2.86 -2.50
N LEU A 100 -5.61 2.25 -3.68
CA LEU A 100 -5.65 2.97 -4.96
C LEU A 100 -6.81 3.98 -5.00
N ASN A 101 -8.01 3.57 -4.61
CA ASN A 101 -9.17 4.46 -4.56
C ASN A 101 -9.01 5.58 -3.51
N ARG A 102 -8.36 5.28 -2.37
CA ARG A 102 -8.13 6.28 -1.33
C ARG A 102 -7.18 7.36 -1.81
N ILE A 103 -6.01 6.99 -2.33
CA ILE A 103 -5.05 7.99 -2.82
C ILE A 103 -5.60 8.77 -4.03
N HIS A 104 -6.38 8.13 -4.89
CA HIS A 104 -7.06 8.80 -6.01
C HIS A 104 -8.10 9.82 -5.56
N ARG A 105 -8.84 9.53 -4.48
CA ARG A 105 -9.81 10.46 -3.88
C ARG A 105 -9.13 11.61 -3.16
N ASP A 106 -8.04 11.32 -2.44
CA ASP A 106 -7.38 12.26 -1.53
C ASP A 106 -6.44 13.23 -2.27
N TYR A 107 -5.94 12.86 -3.47
CA TYR A 107 -4.96 13.64 -4.22
C TYR A 107 -5.26 13.70 -5.72
N LYS A 108 -4.83 14.80 -6.35
CA LYS A 108 -4.76 14.88 -7.82
C LYS A 108 -3.48 14.18 -8.30
N LEU A 109 -3.61 12.93 -8.68
CA LEU A 109 -2.48 12.07 -9.03
C LEU A 109 -2.13 12.12 -10.52
N PRO A 110 -0.84 11.93 -10.86
CA PRO A 110 -0.42 11.51 -12.20
C PRO A 110 -0.83 10.03 -12.44
N PRO A 111 -0.59 9.48 -13.65
CA PRO A 111 -0.77 8.05 -13.88
C PRO A 111 -0.07 7.19 -12.82
N ILE A 112 -0.71 6.07 -12.44
CA ILE A 112 -0.17 5.14 -11.45
C ILE A 112 0.41 3.91 -12.15
N TYR A 113 1.57 3.46 -11.66
CA TYR A 113 2.13 2.14 -11.96
C TYR A 113 2.24 1.36 -10.66
N ILE A 114 1.69 0.15 -10.61
CA ILE A 114 2.01 -0.78 -9.52
C ILE A 114 3.41 -1.30 -9.82
N THR A 115 4.39 -0.80 -9.08
CA THR A 115 5.82 -1.05 -9.31
C THR A 115 6.31 -2.30 -8.62
N GLU A 116 5.60 -2.75 -7.58
CA GLU A 116 5.84 -4.03 -6.95
C GLU A 116 4.54 -4.62 -6.38
N ASN A 117 4.30 -5.90 -6.67
CA ASN A 117 3.31 -6.74 -5.99
C ASN A 117 3.65 -8.20 -6.25
N GLY A 118 3.60 -9.03 -5.22
CA GLY A 118 3.91 -10.45 -5.31
C GLY A 118 3.85 -11.12 -3.95
N ALA A 119 4.19 -12.39 -3.89
CA ALA A 119 4.13 -13.16 -2.65
C ALA A 119 5.23 -14.23 -2.62
N ALA A 120 5.88 -14.38 -1.47
CA ALA A 120 6.74 -15.51 -1.17
C ALA A 120 5.89 -16.65 -0.64
N PHE A 121 5.94 -17.81 -1.31
CA PHE A 121 5.34 -19.05 -0.86
C PHE A 121 6.36 -20.17 -0.95
N LYS A 122 6.22 -21.19 -0.10
CA LYS A 122 7.04 -22.37 -0.16
C LYS A 122 6.72 -23.16 -1.44
N ASP A 123 7.71 -23.30 -2.31
CA ASP A 123 7.60 -24.04 -3.53
C ASP A 123 7.79 -25.53 -3.29
N GLU A 124 6.96 -26.36 -3.94
CA GLU A 124 7.03 -27.81 -3.87
C GLU A 124 7.07 -28.40 -5.26
N VAL A 125 8.07 -29.28 -5.50
CA VAL A 125 8.18 -30.01 -6.75
C VAL A 125 7.18 -31.17 -6.74
N SER A 126 6.24 -31.16 -7.68
CA SER A 126 5.23 -32.19 -7.86
C SER A 126 5.84 -33.48 -8.47
N ALA A 127 5.06 -34.56 -8.47
CA ALA A 127 5.50 -35.88 -9.02
C ALA A 127 5.87 -35.84 -10.51
N ASP A 128 5.38 -34.84 -11.26
CA ASP A 128 5.73 -34.59 -12.67
C ASP A 128 7.01 -33.74 -12.85
N GLY A 129 7.72 -33.44 -11.76
CA GLY A 129 8.95 -32.67 -11.77
C GLY A 129 8.77 -31.15 -11.92
N LYS A 130 7.54 -30.63 -11.76
CA LYS A 130 7.22 -29.21 -11.91
C LYS A 130 6.78 -28.57 -10.61
N VAL A 131 6.97 -27.26 -10.53
CA VAL A 131 6.36 -26.39 -9.52
C VAL A 131 5.12 -25.75 -10.15
N HIS A 132 3.92 -26.15 -9.73
CA HIS A 132 2.66 -25.64 -10.28
C HIS A 132 2.19 -24.34 -9.66
N ASP A 133 2.66 -24.00 -8.48
CA ASP A 133 2.51 -22.72 -7.76
C ASP A 133 1.06 -22.16 -7.73
N PRO A 134 0.06 -22.94 -7.32
CA PRO A 134 -1.33 -22.52 -7.38
C PRO A 134 -1.64 -21.32 -6.48
N ARG A 135 -0.90 -21.17 -5.36
CA ARG A 135 -1.10 -20.06 -4.41
C ARG A 135 -0.67 -18.73 -5.01
N ARG A 136 0.52 -18.68 -5.64
CA ARG A 136 1.02 -17.45 -6.28
C ARG A 136 0.21 -17.09 -7.51
N LEU A 137 -0.26 -18.06 -8.28
CA LEU A 137 -1.20 -17.85 -9.38
C LEU A 137 -2.52 -17.24 -8.89
N ALA A 138 -3.10 -17.76 -7.80
CA ALA A 138 -4.33 -17.22 -7.20
C ALA A 138 -4.10 -15.80 -6.63
N TYR A 139 -2.96 -15.57 -5.96
CA TYR A 139 -2.57 -14.27 -5.46
C TYR A 139 -2.55 -13.22 -6.58
N LEU A 140 -1.80 -13.46 -7.64
CA LEU A 140 -1.66 -12.54 -8.78
C LEU A 140 -2.98 -12.31 -9.49
N LYS A 141 -3.73 -13.38 -9.77
CA LYS A 141 -5.07 -13.27 -10.38
C LYS A 141 -5.99 -12.36 -9.58
N ASN A 142 -6.04 -12.53 -8.26
CA ASN A 142 -6.90 -11.73 -7.40
C ASN A 142 -6.46 -10.26 -7.35
N HIS A 143 -5.15 -9.97 -7.31
CA HIS A 143 -4.63 -8.61 -7.34
C HIS A 143 -4.87 -7.94 -8.70
N PHE A 144 -4.74 -8.64 -9.83
CA PHE A 144 -5.09 -8.12 -11.16
C PHE A 144 -6.58 -7.78 -11.26
N ILE A 145 -7.47 -8.61 -10.69
CA ILE A 145 -8.91 -8.32 -10.63
C ILE A 145 -9.15 -7.02 -9.84
N GLN A 146 -8.52 -6.85 -8.69
CA GLN A 146 -8.70 -5.65 -7.87
C GLN A 146 -8.12 -4.41 -8.53
N THR A 147 -7.00 -4.52 -9.23
CA THR A 147 -6.45 -3.44 -10.05
C THR A 147 -7.42 -3.02 -11.15
N ARG A 148 -7.99 -3.98 -11.90
CA ARG A 148 -9.01 -3.70 -12.92
C ARG A 148 -10.24 -3.00 -12.31
N LEU A 149 -10.69 -3.43 -11.14
CA LEU A 149 -11.82 -2.81 -10.45
C LEU A 149 -11.48 -1.36 -10.03
N ALA A 150 -10.27 -1.08 -9.55
CA ALA A 150 -9.82 0.28 -9.27
C ALA A 150 -9.83 1.16 -10.54
N MET A 151 -9.38 0.61 -11.69
CA MET A 151 -9.47 1.31 -12.98
C MET A 151 -10.92 1.63 -13.37
N GLN A 152 -11.86 0.71 -13.10
CA GLN A 152 -13.29 0.94 -13.33
C GLN A 152 -13.87 2.01 -12.39
N ASP A 153 -13.29 2.16 -11.18
CA ASP A 153 -13.61 3.23 -10.23
C ASP A 153 -13.03 4.60 -10.65
N GLY A 154 -12.22 4.65 -11.73
CA GLY A 154 -11.66 5.89 -12.28
C GLY A 154 -10.16 6.11 -12.00
N VAL A 155 -9.47 5.17 -11.34
CA VAL A 155 -8.03 5.27 -11.08
C VAL A 155 -7.24 5.02 -12.38
N ASP A 156 -6.35 5.94 -12.76
CA ASP A 156 -5.52 5.84 -13.98
C ASP A 156 -4.30 4.92 -13.73
N VAL A 157 -4.51 3.61 -13.66
CA VAL A 157 -3.41 2.63 -13.56
C VAL A 157 -2.97 2.22 -14.95
N ARG A 158 -1.69 2.43 -15.27
CA ARG A 158 -1.11 2.17 -16.61
C ARG A 158 -0.11 1.03 -16.68
N GLY A 159 0.32 0.50 -15.55
CA GLY A 159 1.26 -0.62 -15.54
C GLY A 159 1.21 -1.41 -14.23
N TYR A 160 1.72 -2.64 -14.30
CA TYR A 160 1.81 -3.55 -13.17
C TYR A 160 3.05 -4.42 -13.32
N PHE A 161 3.90 -4.38 -12.31
CA PHE A 161 5.14 -5.14 -12.25
C PHE A 161 5.08 -6.12 -11.09
N VAL A 162 5.23 -7.39 -11.41
CA VAL A 162 5.27 -8.44 -10.40
C VAL A 162 6.64 -8.47 -9.74
N TRP A 163 6.69 -8.51 -8.44
CA TRP A 163 7.90 -8.74 -7.69
C TRP A 163 7.92 -10.20 -7.20
N SER A 164 8.81 -11.05 -7.75
CA SER A 164 9.71 -10.77 -8.86
C SER A 164 9.84 -12.00 -9.74
N LEU A 165 10.49 -11.87 -10.92
CA LEU A 165 10.66 -12.97 -11.87
C LEU A 165 11.55 -14.09 -11.32
N LEU A 166 12.57 -13.74 -10.56
CA LEU A 166 13.51 -14.67 -9.93
C LEU A 166 13.41 -14.51 -8.41
N ASP A 167 13.61 -15.62 -7.70
CA ASP A 167 13.70 -15.56 -6.25
C ASP A 167 14.87 -14.67 -5.82
N ASN A 168 14.62 -13.91 -4.79
CA ASN A 168 15.63 -13.21 -4.02
C ASN A 168 15.54 -13.67 -2.56
N PHE A 169 16.51 -13.32 -1.74
CA PHE A 169 16.60 -13.76 -0.34
C PHE A 169 15.49 -13.19 0.55
#